data_c28bf5529115857ad77fc4540d77ce7b
#
_entry.id   c28bf5529115857ad77fc4540d77ce7b
#
_cell.length_a   1.000
_cell.length_b   1.000
_cell.length_c   1.000
_cell.angle_alpha   90.00
_cell.angle_beta   90.00
_cell.angle_gamma   90.00
#
_symmetry.space_group_name_H-M   'P 1'
#
loop_
_entity.id
_entity.type
_entity.pdbx_description
1 polymer ?
#
loop_
_entity_poly.entity_id
_entity_poly.type
_entity_poly.pdbx_seq_one_letter_code
_entity_poly.pdbx_strand_id
1 'polypeptide(L)'
;FFLWGISAYMQSRTGNVSDKLVIYNWGDYIDPDLLTKFTKETGIKVQYETFDSNEAMYTKIKQGGTTYDIAVPSDYTIDKMVKEDLLVKLDKSKIKGFDQIGSSFKGLSFDPHNDYSIPYFWGTVGIVYNTKLVKKVPQHWDDLWSPDYKNQIMLVDGAREVLGFSLNSLGYSLNTKNMTELRLAETKLNSLTPNIKAIVGDEMKGYMVQGDAAIGVTFSGEASEMLDKNEDLRYVVPSEGSNLWFDNLVIPKTVKHEKEAYAFINFMLKPENAAQNAEYIGYATPNQAAKALLPKSITDDKAFYPSELTIKNLEVYNNLGQKWLGIYNDI
;
A
#
# COMPACT_ATOMS: atom_id res chain seq x y z
N PHE A 1 24.88 -45.64 28.55
CA PHE A 1 23.51 -45.15 28.75
C PHE A 1 23.45 -43.61 28.82
N PHE A 2 24.46 -42.92 29.34
CA PHE A 2 24.43 -41.47 29.49
C PHE A 2 24.66 -40.69 28.17
N LEU A 3 25.41 -41.26 27.22
CA LEU A 3 25.70 -40.63 25.94
C LEU A 3 24.50 -40.67 24.97
N TRP A 4 23.62 -41.63 25.11
CA TRP A 4 22.40 -41.77 24.29
C TRP A 4 21.34 -40.76 24.70
N GLY A 5 21.23 -40.45 26.00
CA GLY A 5 20.29 -39.46 26.51
C GLY A 5 20.65 -38.02 26.12
N ILE A 6 21.96 -37.70 26.04
CA ILE A 6 22.44 -36.39 25.62
C ILE A 6 22.22 -36.20 24.12
N SER A 7 22.44 -37.22 23.30
CA SER A 7 22.19 -37.16 21.86
C SER A 7 20.71 -36.98 21.54
N ALA A 8 19.83 -37.73 22.22
CA ALA A 8 18.38 -37.61 22.07
C ALA A 8 17.86 -36.25 22.58
N TYR A 9 18.46 -35.73 23.65
CA TYR A 9 18.09 -34.41 24.20
C TYR A 9 18.60 -33.25 23.33
N MET A 10 19.78 -33.37 22.71
CA MET A 10 20.27 -32.40 21.73
C MET A 10 19.49 -32.50 20.42
N GLN A 11 19.12 -33.70 19.94
CA GLN A 11 18.25 -33.85 18.77
C GLN A 11 16.86 -33.25 18.99
N SER A 12 16.30 -33.34 20.19
CA SER A 12 15.02 -32.74 20.51
C SER A 12 15.11 -31.22 20.66
N ARG A 13 16.28 -30.61 20.87
CA ARG A 13 16.52 -29.17 20.89
C ARG A 13 16.90 -28.58 19.52
N THR A 14 17.44 -29.38 18.61
CA THR A 14 17.74 -28.96 17.23
C THR A 14 16.58 -29.24 16.28
N GLY A 15 15.51 -29.86 16.74
CA GLY A 15 14.39 -30.26 15.92
C GLY A 15 13.12 -29.52 16.18
N ASN A 16 13.06 -28.24 15.92
CA ASN A 16 11.84 -27.57 15.49
C ASN A 16 12.21 -26.23 14.88
N VAL A 17 12.89 -26.24 13.76
CA VAL A 17 12.60 -25.27 12.72
C VAL A 17 11.13 -25.51 12.41
N SER A 18 10.27 -24.58 12.77
CA SER A 18 8.84 -24.65 12.55
C SER A 18 8.57 -25.05 11.11
N ASP A 19 7.86 -26.17 10.87
CA ASP A 19 7.35 -26.57 9.56
C ASP A 19 6.27 -25.59 9.04
N LYS A 20 6.18 -24.42 9.65
CA LYS A 20 5.20 -23.40 9.32
C LYS A 20 5.76 -22.38 8.34
N LEU A 21 4.98 -22.06 7.34
CA LEU A 21 5.23 -20.91 6.48
C LEU A 21 5.08 -19.63 7.32
N VAL A 22 6.12 -18.83 7.39
CA VAL A 22 6.12 -17.58 8.16
C VAL A 22 5.80 -16.42 7.23
N ILE A 23 4.62 -15.82 7.43
CA ILE A 23 4.11 -14.68 6.67
C ILE A 23 4.21 -13.43 7.54
N TYR A 24 4.89 -12.40 7.04
CA TYR A 24 5.10 -11.12 7.71
C TYR A 24 4.35 -10.02 6.98
N ASN A 25 3.21 -9.60 7.53
CA ASN A 25 2.28 -8.69 6.88
C ASN A 25 1.91 -7.53 7.81
N TRP A 26 1.19 -6.57 7.27
CA TRP A 26 0.53 -5.52 8.06
C TRP A 26 -0.55 -6.13 8.95
N GLY A 27 -0.88 -5.45 10.04
CA GLY A 27 -2.03 -5.81 10.88
C GLY A 27 -3.34 -5.70 10.08
N ASP A 28 -4.25 -6.66 10.27
CA ASP A 28 -5.58 -6.69 9.62
C ASP A 28 -5.55 -6.53 8.09
N TYR A 29 -4.62 -7.23 7.43
CA TYR A 29 -4.39 -7.06 5.99
C TYR A 29 -4.54 -8.34 5.17
N ILE A 30 -5.25 -9.30 5.69
CA ILE A 30 -5.70 -10.50 4.99
C ILE A 30 -6.98 -11.03 5.65
N ASP A 31 -7.89 -11.58 4.85
CA ASP A 31 -9.02 -12.32 5.39
C ASP A 31 -8.50 -13.58 6.12
N PRO A 32 -8.72 -13.72 7.45
CA PRO A 32 -8.23 -14.87 8.19
C PRO A 32 -8.76 -16.21 7.68
N ASP A 33 -9.94 -16.23 7.08
CA ASP A 33 -10.54 -17.44 6.49
C ASP A 33 -9.71 -17.96 5.32
N LEU A 34 -8.97 -17.07 4.62
CA LEU A 34 -8.05 -17.49 3.56
C LEU A 34 -6.84 -18.23 4.10
N LEU A 35 -6.32 -17.87 5.28
CA LEU A 35 -5.24 -18.61 5.91
C LEU A 35 -5.69 -20.02 6.29
N THR A 36 -6.90 -20.16 6.81
CA THR A 36 -7.52 -21.46 7.13
C THR A 36 -7.73 -22.28 5.86
N LYS A 37 -8.27 -21.66 4.81
CA LYS A 37 -8.47 -22.30 3.50
C LYS A 37 -7.16 -22.79 2.89
N PHE A 38 -6.11 -21.96 2.93
CA PHE A 38 -4.78 -22.31 2.44
C PHE A 38 -4.23 -23.55 3.13
N THR A 39 -4.29 -23.60 4.46
CA THR A 39 -3.83 -24.77 5.23
C THR A 39 -4.67 -26.01 4.91
N LYS A 40 -5.99 -25.85 4.78
CA LYS A 40 -6.89 -26.97 4.43
C LYS A 40 -6.60 -27.54 3.05
N GLU A 41 -6.34 -26.69 2.05
CA GLU A 41 -6.09 -27.13 0.68
C GLU A 41 -4.68 -27.69 0.46
N THR A 42 -3.68 -27.16 1.16
CA THR A 42 -2.26 -27.47 0.91
C THR A 42 -1.61 -28.31 1.98
N GLY A 43 -2.19 -28.41 3.18
CA GLY A 43 -1.55 -29.00 4.35
C GLY A 43 -0.47 -28.11 4.98
N ILE A 44 -0.18 -26.95 4.40
CA ILE A 44 0.85 -26.03 4.88
C ILE A 44 0.30 -25.21 6.05
N LYS A 45 0.92 -25.33 7.21
CA LYS A 45 0.60 -24.50 8.38
C LYS A 45 1.24 -23.14 8.24
N VAL A 46 0.56 -22.08 8.74
CA VAL A 46 1.00 -20.70 8.66
C VAL A 46 1.30 -20.17 10.07
N GLN A 47 2.44 -19.50 10.20
CA GLN A 47 2.74 -18.60 11.30
C GLN A 47 2.62 -17.16 10.76
N TYR A 48 1.61 -16.45 11.24
CA TYR A 48 1.33 -15.10 10.79
C TYR A 48 1.84 -14.07 11.79
N GLU A 49 2.75 -13.20 11.36
CA GLU A 49 3.31 -12.12 12.16
C GLU A 49 3.01 -10.78 11.51
N THR A 50 2.88 -9.73 12.31
CA THR A 50 2.51 -8.41 11.82
C THR A 50 3.56 -7.36 12.13
N PHE A 51 3.56 -6.30 11.31
CA PHE A 51 4.34 -5.09 11.52
C PHE A 51 3.44 -3.86 11.29
N ASP A 52 3.89 -2.71 11.79
CA ASP A 52 3.15 -1.44 11.73
C ASP A 52 3.82 -0.40 10.81
N SER A 53 5.05 -0.67 10.34
CA SER A 53 5.75 0.21 9.41
C SER A 53 6.69 -0.56 8.49
N ASN A 54 6.92 -0.03 7.28
CA ASN A 54 7.91 -0.58 6.35
C ASN A 54 9.32 -0.55 6.98
N GLU A 55 9.63 0.47 7.74
CA GLU A 55 10.93 0.64 8.42
C GLU A 55 11.18 -0.46 9.44
N ALA A 56 10.17 -0.79 10.25
CA ALA A 56 10.26 -1.88 11.24
C ALA A 56 10.44 -3.23 10.54
N MET A 57 9.67 -3.50 9.50
CA MET A 57 9.77 -4.72 8.70
C MET A 57 11.14 -4.84 8.04
N TYR A 58 11.58 -3.78 7.35
CA TYR A 58 12.87 -3.72 6.69
C TYR A 58 14.02 -3.98 7.67
N THR A 59 14.03 -3.30 8.81
CA THR A 59 15.06 -3.45 9.84
C THR A 59 15.14 -4.89 10.33
N LYS A 60 13.99 -5.51 10.59
CA LYS A 60 13.93 -6.88 11.10
C LYS A 60 14.42 -7.90 10.07
N ILE A 61 14.07 -7.74 8.81
CA ILE A 61 14.57 -8.61 7.72
C ILE A 61 16.08 -8.40 7.53
N LYS A 62 16.55 -7.16 7.55
CA LYS A 62 17.98 -6.85 7.37
C LYS A 62 18.86 -7.39 8.48
N GLN A 63 18.40 -7.34 9.72
CA GLN A 63 19.11 -7.90 10.87
C GLN A 63 19.35 -9.41 10.75
N GLY A 64 18.48 -10.12 10.04
CA GLY A 64 18.49 -11.58 10.00
C GLY A 64 18.09 -12.19 11.34
N GLY A 65 18.34 -13.48 11.50
CA GLY A 65 18.05 -14.20 12.76
C GLY A 65 16.60 -14.63 12.92
N THR A 66 15.66 -14.00 12.24
CA THR A 66 14.27 -14.45 12.13
C THR A 66 14.00 -14.89 10.70
N THR A 67 13.38 -16.05 10.55
CA THR A 67 12.99 -16.56 9.24
C THR A 67 11.64 -15.99 8.85
N TYR A 68 11.62 -15.25 7.75
CA TYR A 68 10.39 -14.82 7.09
C TYR A 68 10.38 -15.41 5.68
N ASP A 69 9.29 -16.08 5.32
CA ASP A 69 9.13 -16.72 4.01
C ASP A 69 8.42 -15.80 3.01
N ILE A 70 7.47 -15.03 3.49
CA ILE A 70 6.74 -14.00 2.74
C ILE A 70 6.75 -12.71 3.56
N ALA A 71 6.93 -11.57 2.90
CA ALA A 71 6.69 -10.24 3.47
C ALA A 71 5.82 -9.41 2.53
N VAL A 72 5.21 -8.35 3.06
CA VAL A 72 4.29 -7.48 2.31
C VAL A 72 4.72 -6.02 2.41
N PRO A 73 5.83 -5.63 1.77
CA PRO A 73 6.28 -4.25 1.74
C PRO A 73 5.47 -3.37 0.78
N SER A 74 5.49 -2.07 1.05
CA SER A 74 5.05 -1.07 0.07
C SER A 74 6.11 -0.85 -1.01
N ASP A 75 5.70 -0.27 -2.14
CA ASP A 75 6.49 -0.09 -3.35
C ASP A 75 7.86 0.59 -3.13
N TYR A 76 7.91 1.70 -2.39
CA TYR A 76 9.15 2.45 -2.16
C TYR A 76 10.20 1.64 -1.37
N THR A 77 9.77 0.70 -0.55
CA THR A 77 10.65 -0.15 0.25
C THR A 77 11.27 -1.27 -0.60
N ILE A 78 10.56 -1.73 -1.63
CA ILE A 78 11.02 -2.81 -2.52
C ILE A 78 12.30 -2.40 -3.25
N ASP A 79 12.36 -1.21 -3.84
CA ASP A 79 13.56 -0.72 -4.52
C ASP A 79 14.80 -0.74 -3.61
N LYS A 80 14.64 -0.31 -2.36
CA LYS A 80 15.68 -0.34 -1.34
C LYS A 80 16.11 -1.77 -1.01
N MET A 81 15.15 -2.66 -0.79
CA MET A 81 15.42 -4.06 -0.45
C MET A 81 16.10 -4.82 -1.59
N VAL A 82 15.74 -4.52 -2.83
CA VAL A 82 16.40 -5.10 -4.02
C VAL A 82 17.87 -4.63 -4.11
N LYS A 83 18.12 -3.34 -3.94
CA LYS A 83 19.47 -2.77 -3.97
C LYS A 83 20.39 -3.32 -2.88
N GLU A 84 19.82 -3.67 -1.75
CA GLU A 84 20.57 -4.26 -0.62
C GLU A 84 20.58 -5.79 -0.61
N ASP A 85 20.12 -6.43 -1.69
CA ASP A 85 20.11 -7.88 -1.88
C ASP A 85 19.35 -8.63 -0.77
N LEU A 86 18.22 -8.07 -0.34
CA LEU A 86 17.37 -8.64 0.72
C LEU A 86 16.23 -9.52 0.21
N LEU A 87 15.97 -9.51 -1.11
CA LEU A 87 14.87 -10.24 -1.73
C LEU A 87 15.36 -11.31 -2.69
N VAL A 88 14.64 -12.41 -2.71
CA VAL A 88 14.82 -13.47 -3.71
C VAL A 88 14.27 -13.00 -5.05
N LYS A 89 15.06 -13.17 -6.11
CA LYS A 89 14.54 -13.02 -7.47
C LYS A 89 13.54 -14.13 -7.76
N LEU A 90 12.30 -13.77 -8.09
CA LEU A 90 11.22 -14.72 -8.29
C LEU A 90 11.44 -15.57 -9.55
N ASP A 91 11.25 -16.87 -9.40
CA ASP A 91 11.17 -17.78 -10.53
C ASP A 91 9.74 -17.75 -11.10
N LYS A 92 9.56 -16.99 -12.19
CA LYS A 92 8.25 -16.81 -12.82
C LYS A 92 7.62 -18.08 -13.33
N SER A 93 8.42 -19.12 -13.60
CA SER A 93 7.91 -20.43 -14.01
C SER A 93 7.12 -21.13 -12.91
N LYS A 94 7.36 -20.76 -11.65
CA LYS A 94 6.65 -21.27 -10.47
C LYS A 94 5.42 -20.46 -10.08
N ILE A 95 5.15 -19.35 -10.78
CA ILE A 95 4.04 -18.45 -10.47
C ILE A 95 2.95 -18.61 -11.53
N LYS A 96 1.74 -18.90 -11.04
CA LYS A 96 0.54 -19.04 -11.87
C LYS A 96 -0.42 -17.88 -11.61
N GLY A 97 -0.97 -17.30 -12.68
CA GLY A 97 -1.98 -16.24 -12.57
C GLY A 97 -1.40 -14.82 -12.57
N PHE A 98 -0.09 -14.64 -12.73
CA PHE A 98 0.52 -13.32 -12.85
C PHE A 98 0.02 -12.57 -14.10
N ASP A 99 -0.35 -13.27 -15.16
CA ASP A 99 -0.96 -12.72 -16.38
C ASP A 99 -2.29 -12.00 -16.10
N GLN A 100 -2.96 -12.30 -14.99
CA GLN A 100 -4.19 -11.65 -14.56
C GLN A 100 -3.96 -10.28 -13.89
N ILE A 101 -2.73 -9.96 -13.52
CA ILE A 101 -2.41 -8.62 -13.02
C ILE A 101 -2.53 -7.63 -14.16
N GLY A 102 -3.28 -6.55 -13.94
CA GLY A 102 -3.53 -5.52 -14.94
C GLY A 102 -2.25 -4.86 -15.45
N SER A 103 -2.21 -4.50 -16.73
CA SER A 103 -1.02 -3.92 -17.38
C SER A 103 -0.54 -2.63 -16.71
N SER A 104 -1.46 -1.82 -16.18
CA SER A 104 -1.13 -0.58 -15.44
C SER A 104 -0.40 -0.83 -14.11
N PHE A 105 -0.40 -2.07 -13.63
CA PHE A 105 0.17 -2.47 -12.35
C PHE A 105 1.45 -3.30 -12.50
N LYS A 106 2.01 -3.35 -13.71
CA LYS A 106 3.24 -4.06 -14.05
C LYS A 106 4.30 -3.10 -14.58
N GLY A 107 5.56 -3.49 -14.47
CA GLY A 107 6.68 -2.74 -15.06
C GLY A 107 6.92 -1.38 -14.42
N LEU A 108 6.58 -1.22 -13.15
CA LEU A 108 6.72 0.04 -12.43
C LEU A 108 8.16 0.25 -11.94
N SER A 109 8.52 1.50 -11.68
CA SER A 109 9.92 1.91 -11.41
C SER A 109 10.58 1.19 -10.24
N PHE A 110 9.82 0.77 -9.24
CA PHE A 110 10.36 0.06 -8.08
C PHE A 110 10.74 -1.41 -8.39
N ASP A 111 10.18 -1.99 -9.44
CA ASP A 111 10.46 -3.36 -9.90
C ASP A 111 10.14 -3.48 -11.41
N PRO A 112 10.99 -2.92 -12.31
CA PRO A 112 10.64 -2.70 -13.71
C PRO A 112 10.29 -3.95 -14.50
N HIS A 113 10.82 -5.10 -14.10
CA HIS A 113 10.59 -6.38 -14.78
C HIS A 113 9.70 -7.33 -13.96
N ASN A 114 9.16 -6.88 -12.85
CA ASN A 114 8.41 -7.71 -11.89
C ASN A 114 9.21 -8.94 -11.42
N ASP A 115 10.51 -8.76 -11.22
CA ASP A 115 11.42 -9.85 -10.84
C ASP A 115 11.37 -10.18 -9.35
N TYR A 116 10.88 -9.28 -8.49
CA TYR A 116 10.98 -9.42 -7.05
C TYR A 116 9.66 -9.34 -6.31
N SER A 117 8.60 -8.87 -6.95
CA SER A 117 7.36 -8.53 -6.27
C SER A 117 6.12 -8.90 -7.08
N ILE A 118 5.07 -9.27 -6.37
CA ILE A 118 3.73 -9.53 -6.92
C ILE A 118 2.76 -8.52 -6.29
N PRO A 119 2.07 -7.69 -7.08
CA PRO A 119 1.09 -6.75 -6.54
C PRO A 119 0.02 -7.47 -5.71
N TYR A 120 -0.23 -6.96 -4.51
CA TYR A 120 -1.19 -7.50 -3.55
C TYR A 120 -2.45 -6.65 -3.47
N PHE A 121 -2.29 -5.39 -3.10
CA PHE A 121 -3.32 -4.35 -3.20
C PHE A 121 -2.71 -3.08 -3.78
N TRP A 122 -3.57 -2.21 -4.29
CA TRP A 122 -3.18 -0.89 -4.76
C TRP A 122 -4.17 0.17 -4.30
N GLY A 123 -3.76 1.40 -4.39
CA GLY A 123 -4.61 2.53 -4.05
C GLY A 123 -4.02 3.85 -4.50
N THR A 124 -4.61 4.91 -4.01
CA THR A 124 -4.33 6.28 -4.41
C THR A 124 -4.20 7.19 -3.21
N VAL A 125 -3.77 8.41 -3.43
CA VAL A 125 -4.00 9.56 -2.57
C VAL A 125 -5.11 10.40 -3.19
N GLY A 126 -6.04 10.87 -2.39
CA GLY A 126 -7.17 11.66 -2.88
C GLY A 126 -7.80 12.51 -1.79
N ILE A 127 -9.00 12.99 -2.10
CA ILE A 127 -9.75 13.92 -1.26
C ILE A 127 -10.94 13.20 -0.65
N VAL A 128 -10.98 13.11 0.68
CA VAL A 128 -12.20 12.78 1.43
C VAL A 128 -12.95 14.08 1.68
N TYR A 129 -14.24 14.09 1.41
CA TYR A 129 -15.08 15.26 1.68
C TYR A 129 -16.40 14.87 2.34
N ASN A 130 -16.89 15.76 3.19
CA ASN A 130 -18.17 15.61 3.86
C ASN A 130 -19.25 16.32 3.05
N THR A 131 -20.19 15.55 2.50
CA THR A 131 -21.27 16.07 1.64
C THR A 131 -22.19 17.08 2.33
N LYS A 132 -22.23 17.06 3.67
CA LYS A 132 -23.03 18.01 4.46
C LYS A 132 -22.33 19.36 4.70
N LEU A 133 -20.99 19.38 4.56
CA LEU A 133 -20.17 20.54 4.91
C LEU A 133 -19.59 21.27 3.68
N VAL A 134 -19.44 20.58 2.54
CA VAL A 134 -18.95 21.20 1.31
C VAL A 134 -20.11 21.82 0.53
N LYS A 135 -19.92 23.05 0.03
CA LYS A 135 -20.89 23.73 -0.82
C LYS A 135 -20.86 23.19 -2.25
N LYS A 136 -19.69 22.80 -2.71
CA LYS A 136 -19.43 22.22 -4.03
C LYS A 136 -18.54 20.98 -3.86
N VAL A 137 -18.86 19.93 -4.59
CA VAL A 137 -18.04 18.71 -4.60
C VAL A 137 -16.66 19.02 -5.17
N PRO A 138 -15.56 18.81 -4.41
CA PRO A 138 -14.22 19.00 -4.93
C PRO A 138 -13.92 17.91 -5.99
N GLN A 139 -13.38 18.32 -7.14
CA GLN A 139 -13.02 17.41 -8.24
C GLN A 139 -11.55 17.55 -8.66
N HIS A 140 -10.95 18.68 -8.36
CA HIS A 140 -9.58 19.03 -8.72
C HIS A 140 -8.80 19.44 -7.50
N TRP A 141 -7.47 19.28 -7.55
CA TRP A 141 -6.60 19.75 -6.47
C TRP A 141 -6.75 21.24 -6.22
N ASP A 142 -6.94 22.05 -7.28
CA ASP A 142 -7.15 23.49 -7.15
C ASP A 142 -8.38 23.85 -6.30
N ASP A 143 -9.37 23.00 -6.24
CA ASP A 143 -10.58 23.23 -5.44
C ASP A 143 -10.27 23.39 -3.94
N LEU A 144 -9.15 22.83 -3.47
CA LEU A 144 -8.71 22.96 -2.07
C LEU A 144 -8.37 24.39 -1.67
N TRP A 145 -8.01 25.25 -2.64
CA TRP A 145 -7.68 26.66 -2.40
C TRP A 145 -8.89 27.57 -2.30
N SER A 146 -10.11 27.05 -2.42
CA SER A 146 -11.34 27.83 -2.25
C SER A 146 -11.39 28.45 -0.85
N PRO A 147 -11.77 29.74 -0.74
CA PRO A 147 -11.95 30.39 0.57
C PRO A 147 -13.09 29.76 1.40
N ASP A 148 -13.96 28.97 0.78
CA ASP A 148 -15.02 28.23 1.48
C ASP A 148 -14.46 27.16 2.44
N TYR A 149 -13.21 26.75 2.26
CA TYR A 149 -12.57 25.73 3.09
C TYR A 149 -11.64 26.28 4.17
N LYS A 150 -11.78 27.56 4.52
CA LYS A 150 -10.99 28.17 5.60
C LYS A 150 -11.03 27.33 6.86
N ASN A 151 -9.84 26.91 7.33
CA ASN A 151 -9.65 26.05 8.52
C ASN A 151 -10.47 24.75 8.49
N GLN A 152 -10.64 24.15 7.31
CA GLN A 152 -11.47 22.96 7.10
C GLN A 152 -10.72 21.75 6.48
N ILE A 153 -9.44 21.92 6.15
CA ILE A 153 -8.68 20.88 5.47
C ILE A 153 -7.70 20.21 6.42
N MET A 154 -7.84 18.89 6.51
CA MET A 154 -6.88 18.00 7.17
C MET A 154 -5.95 17.39 6.12
N LEU A 155 -4.64 17.42 6.36
CA LEU A 155 -3.65 16.81 5.49
C LEU A 155 -2.96 15.66 6.20
N VAL A 156 -2.73 14.55 5.49
CA VAL A 156 -1.91 13.46 6.00
C VAL A 156 -0.47 13.95 6.22
N ASP A 157 0.15 13.51 7.32
CA ASP A 157 1.53 13.85 7.64
C ASP A 157 2.50 13.05 6.74
N GLY A 158 2.89 13.65 5.63
CA GLY A 158 3.80 13.07 4.67
C GLY A 158 4.25 14.12 3.66
N ALA A 159 5.57 14.35 3.58
CA ALA A 159 6.15 15.36 2.69
C ALA A 159 5.81 15.09 1.21
N ARG A 160 5.87 13.82 0.78
CA ARG A 160 5.58 13.45 -0.60
C ARG A 160 4.11 13.67 -0.94
N GLU A 161 3.20 13.39 -0.02
CA GLU A 161 1.76 13.56 -0.19
C GLU A 161 1.38 15.04 -0.23
N VAL A 162 1.86 15.80 0.75
CA VAL A 162 1.50 17.22 0.90
C VAL A 162 2.08 18.08 -0.23
N LEU A 163 3.36 17.93 -0.54
CA LEU A 163 3.96 18.62 -1.69
C LEU A 163 3.41 18.08 -3.01
N GLY A 164 3.09 16.79 -3.04
CA GLY A 164 2.65 16.07 -4.24
C GLY A 164 1.38 16.65 -4.84
N PHE A 165 0.34 16.89 -4.06
CA PHE A 165 -0.89 17.45 -4.63
C PHE A 165 -0.70 18.89 -5.12
N SER A 166 0.19 19.66 -4.50
CA SER A 166 0.55 20.97 -4.99
C SER A 166 1.29 20.90 -6.34
N LEU A 167 2.24 19.98 -6.48
CA LEU A 167 2.91 19.70 -7.75
C LEU A 167 1.92 19.30 -8.84
N ASN A 168 1.04 18.35 -8.56
CA ASN A 168 0.02 17.92 -9.52
C ASN A 168 -0.95 19.02 -9.91
N SER A 169 -1.31 19.89 -8.98
CA SER A 169 -2.16 21.07 -9.28
C SER A 169 -1.54 22.03 -10.27
N LEU A 170 -0.21 22.03 -10.39
CA LEU A 170 0.56 22.82 -11.35
C LEU A 170 0.92 22.04 -12.63
N GLY A 171 0.51 20.78 -12.73
CA GLY A 171 0.84 19.92 -13.86
C GLY A 171 2.25 19.32 -13.81
N TYR A 172 2.89 19.33 -12.63
CA TYR A 172 4.22 18.77 -12.46
C TYR A 172 4.17 17.34 -11.91
N SER A 173 5.21 16.57 -12.21
CA SER A 173 5.38 15.20 -11.71
C SER A 173 5.60 15.19 -10.19
N LEU A 174 5.05 14.15 -9.53
CA LEU A 174 5.34 13.82 -8.13
C LEU A 174 6.81 13.48 -7.87
N ASN A 175 7.57 13.19 -8.93
CA ASN A 175 8.96 12.75 -8.89
C ASN A 175 9.93 13.80 -9.44
N THR A 176 9.50 15.05 -9.53
CA THR A 176 10.35 16.11 -10.11
C THR A 176 11.63 16.31 -9.31
N LYS A 177 12.74 16.51 -10.03
CA LYS A 177 14.03 16.95 -9.51
C LYS A 177 14.39 18.35 -10.04
N ASN A 178 13.37 19.14 -10.33
CA ASN A 178 13.51 20.52 -10.82
C ASN A 178 13.20 21.50 -9.69
N MET A 179 14.22 22.26 -9.25
CA MET A 179 14.07 23.20 -8.13
C MET A 179 13.06 24.31 -8.41
N THR A 180 12.93 24.74 -9.66
CA THR A 180 11.94 25.77 -10.04
C THR A 180 10.52 25.24 -9.83
N GLU A 181 10.23 24.02 -10.27
CA GLU A 181 8.92 23.37 -10.06
C GLU A 181 8.62 23.18 -8.58
N LEU A 182 9.61 22.72 -7.80
CA LEU A 182 9.47 22.54 -6.36
C LEU A 182 9.20 23.87 -5.64
N ARG A 183 9.88 24.95 -6.01
CA ARG A 183 9.65 26.29 -5.43
C ARG A 183 8.28 26.87 -5.79
N LEU A 184 7.80 26.64 -6.99
CA LEU A 184 6.45 27.02 -7.39
C LEU A 184 5.39 26.25 -6.59
N ALA A 185 5.60 24.96 -6.42
CA ALA A 185 4.71 24.12 -5.62
C ALA A 185 4.72 24.52 -4.14
N GLU A 186 5.89 24.83 -3.57
CA GLU A 186 6.03 25.36 -2.20
C GLU A 186 5.24 26.68 -2.03
N THR A 187 5.44 27.61 -2.93
CA THR A 187 4.75 28.91 -2.90
C THR A 187 3.24 28.72 -2.94
N LYS A 188 2.75 27.86 -3.83
CA LYS A 188 1.32 27.53 -3.93
C LYS A 188 0.81 26.86 -2.66
N LEU A 189 1.56 25.89 -2.13
CA LEU A 189 1.20 25.17 -0.91
C LEU A 189 1.12 26.12 0.28
N ASN A 190 2.06 27.06 0.43
CA ASN A 190 2.05 28.04 1.48
C ASN A 190 0.80 28.94 1.41
N SER A 191 0.27 29.20 0.22
CA SER A 191 -0.98 29.97 0.06
C SER A 191 -2.22 29.18 0.54
N LEU A 192 -2.11 27.88 0.75
CA LEU A 192 -3.18 27.04 1.31
C LEU A 192 -3.29 27.13 2.83
N THR A 193 -2.30 27.70 3.51
CA THR A 193 -2.23 27.77 4.97
C THR A 193 -3.52 28.20 5.66
N PRO A 194 -4.25 29.22 5.20
CA PRO A 194 -5.52 29.63 5.83
C PRO A 194 -6.58 28.51 5.84
N ASN A 195 -6.52 27.59 4.90
CA ASN A 195 -7.48 26.50 4.77
C ASN A 195 -7.08 25.24 5.58
N ILE A 196 -5.81 25.13 5.96
CA ILE A 196 -5.29 23.96 6.67
C ILE A 196 -5.68 24.03 8.14
N LYS A 197 -6.44 23.04 8.59
CA LYS A 197 -6.80 22.86 9.99
C LYS A 197 -5.68 22.17 10.76
N ALA A 198 -5.15 21.08 10.23
CA ALA A 198 -4.04 20.33 10.82
C ALA A 198 -3.38 19.41 9.79
N ILE A 199 -2.12 19.05 10.06
CA ILE A 199 -1.38 17.99 9.38
C ILE A 199 -1.21 16.88 10.41
N VAL A 200 -1.78 15.70 10.14
CA VAL A 200 -1.95 14.63 11.13
C VAL A 200 -1.80 13.24 10.53
N GLY A 201 -1.59 12.25 11.39
CA GLY A 201 -1.61 10.84 11.03
C GLY A 201 -3.02 10.23 11.18
N ASP A 202 -3.11 9.16 11.93
CA ASP A 202 -4.35 8.38 12.14
C ASP A 202 -5.48 9.19 12.78
N GLU A 203 -5.17 10.28 13.45
CA GLU A 203 -6.15 11.18 14.07
C GLU A 203 -7.14 11.76 13.06
N MET A 204 -6.74 11.84 11.79
CA MET A 204 -7.61 12.34 10.71
C MET A 204 -8.94 11.59 10.66
N LYS A 205 -8.92 10.28 10.87
CA LYS A 205 -10.14 9.45 10.84
C LYS A 205 -11.18 9.95 11.84
N GLY A 206 -10.77 10.22 13.07
CA GLY A 206 -11.66 10.73 14.11
C GLY A 206 -12.28 12.08 13.72
N TYR A 207 -11.47 13.02 13.28
CA TYR A 207 -11.96 14.34 12.86
C TYR A 207 -12.94 14.28 11.70
N MET A 208 -12.63 13.48 10.68
CA MET A 208 -13.51 13.35 9.50
C MET A 208 -14.81 12.63 9.83
N VAL A 209 -14.74 11.53 10.59
CA VAL A 209 -15.93 10.75 10.97
C VAL A 209 -16.87 11.54 11.88
N GLN A 210 -16.34 12.39 12.77
CA GLN A 210 -17.12 13.25 13.64
C GLN A 210 -17.65 14.52 12.96
N GLY A 211 -17.20 14.83 11.76
CA GLY A 211 -17.61 16.04 11.04
C GLY A 211 -16.90 17.31 11.50
N ASP A 212 -15.73 17.19 12.12
CA ASP A 212 -14.95 18.34 12.63
C ASP A 212 -14.12 19.03 11.52
N ALA A 213 -14.02 18.42 10.34
CA ALA A 213 -13.41 18.98 9.16
C ALA A 213 -14.21 18.61 7.91
N ALA A 214 -14.23 19.49 6.93
CA ALA A 214 -14.96 19.27 5.67
C ALA A 214 -14.19 18.40 4.68
N ILE A 215 -12.85 18.46 4.73
CA ILE A 215 -11.96 17.83 3.75
C ILE A 215 -10.77 17.17 4.44
N GLY A 216 -10.38 16.01 3.93
CA GLY A 216 -9.14 15.33 4.29
C GLY A 216 -8.41 14.86 3.04
N VAL A 217 -7.11 15.12 2.96
CA VAL A 217 -6.24 14.57 1.90
C VAL A 217 -5.48 13.40 2.48
N THR A 218 -5.74 12.20 1.96
CA THR A 218 -5.20 10.97 2.52
C THR A 218 -5.22 9.80 1.53
N PHE A 219 -4.75 8.65 1.98
CA PHE A 219 -4.74 7.40 1.21
C PHE A 219 -6.13 6.78 1.10
N SER A 220 -6.39 6.13 -0.03
CA SER A 220 -7.68 5.49 -0.31
C SER A 220 -8.09 4.43 0.71
N GLY A 221 -7.14 3.69 1.29
CA GLY A 221 -7.43 2.73 2.35
C GLY A 221 -7.97 3.39 3.61
N GLU A 222 -7.35 4.48 4.05
CA GLU A 222 -7.83 5.30 5.17
C GLU A 222 -9.22 5.90 4.88
N ALA A 223 -9.39 6.39 3.65
CA ALA A 223 -10.68 6.92 3.19
C ALA A 223 -11.79 5.87 3.26
N SER A 224 -11.53 4.65 2.82
CA SER A 224 -12.48 3.53 2.87
C SER A 224 -12.99 3.28 4.30
N GLU A 225 -12.08 3.26 5.28
CA GLU A 225 -12.46 3.10 6.69
C GLU A 225 -13.31 4.27 7.20
N MET A 226 -13.01 5.50 6.77
CA MET A 226 -13.83 6.67 7.14
C MET A 226 -15.24 6.58 6.56
N LEU A 227 -15.35 6.20 5.29
CA LEU A 227 -16.64 6.07 4.61
C LEU A 227 -17.53 5.00 5.23
N ASP A 228 -16.94 3.90 5.72
CA ASP A 228 -17.68 2.86 6.42
C ASP A 228 -18.29 3.34 7.74
N LYS A 229 -17.70 4.34 8.38
CA LYS A 229 -18.14 4.88 9.67
C LYS A 229 -19.04 6.11 9.57
N ASN A 230 -19.04 6.80 8.43
CA ASN A 230 -19.87 7.99 8.20
C ASN A 230 -20.36 8.02 6.75
N GLU A 231 -21.65 7.80 6.57
CA GLU A 231 -22.31 7.77 5.26
C GLU A 231 -22.30 9.10 4.49
N ASP A 232 -22.02 10.21 5.17
CA ASP A 232 -21.92 11.53 4.55
C ASP A 232 -20.57 11.78 3.87
N LEU A 233 -19.60 10.92 4.10
CA LEU A 233 -18.27 11.05 3.50
C LEU A 233 -18.21 10.41 2.11
N ARG A 234 -17.42 11.03 1.24
CA ARG A 234 -17.11 10.56 -0.10
C ARG A 234 -15.62 10.74 -0.36
N TYR A 235 -15.11 10.02 -1.36
CA TYR A 235 -13.72 10.08 -1.78
C TYR A 235 -13.63 10.35 -3.28
N VAL A 236 -12.70 11.19 -3.67
CA VAL A 236 -12.42 11.51 -5.08
C VAL A 236 -10.92 11.55 -5.34
N VAL A 237 -10.52 11.00 -6.48
CA VAL A 237 -9.14 11.10 -7.00
C VAL A 237 -9.16 12.11 -8.14
N PRO A 238 -8.48 13.27 -7.98
CA PRO A 238 -8.42 14.26 -9.05
C PRO A 238 -7.78 13.69 -10.32
N SER A 239 -8.45 13.90 -11.45
CA SER A 239 -8.05 13.31 -12.74
C SER A 239 -6.76 13.87 -13.31
N GLU A 240 -6.32 15.06 -12.87
CA GLU A 240 -5.06 15.68 -13.28
C GLU A 240 -3.81 14.97 -12.77
N GLY A 241 -3.94 14.09 -11.79
CA GLY A 241 -2.84 13.27 -11.27
C GLY A 241 -2.90 13.08 -9.76
N SER A 242 -2.30 12.00 -9.31
CA SER A 242 -2.11 11.68 -7.90
C SER A 242 -1.09 10.56 -7.74
N ASN A 243 -0.88 10.13 -6.50
CA ASN A 243 -0.06 8.98 -6.19
C ASN A 243 -0.80 7.66 -6.46
N LEU A 244 -0.08 6.73 -7.06
CA LEU A 244 -0.44 5.32 -7.18
C LEU A 244 0.48 4.53 -6.25
N TRP A 245 -0.07 3.83 -5.28
CA TRP A 245 0.72 3.03 -4.36
C TRP A 245 0.35 1.56 -4.42
N PHE A 246 1.31 0.71 -4.03
CA PHE A 246 1.14 -0.74 -3.98
C PHE A 246 1.68 -1.29 -2.68
N ASP A 247 1.01 -2.33 -2.20
CA ASP A 247 1.59 -3.33 -1.32
C ASP A 247 1.80 -4.61 -2.12
N ASN A 248 2.90 -5.31 -1.85
CA ASN A 248 3.36 -6.39 -2.71
C ASN A 248 3.78 -7.60 -1.88
N LEU A 249 3.57 -8.80 -2.44
CA LEU A 249 4.14 -10.02 -1.90
C LEU A 249 5.58 -10.17 -2.39
N VAL A 250 6.50 -10.39 -1.47
CA VAL A 250 7.91 -10.65 -1.76
C VAL A 250 8.40 -11.86 -0.98
N ILE A 251 9.49 -12.49 -1.46
CA ILE A 251 10.18 -13.57 -0.76
C ILE A 251 11.52 -13.02 -0.24
N PRO A 252 11.67 -12.79 1.07
CA PRO A 252 12.94 -12.35 1.64
C PRO A 252 14.04 -13.39 1.51
N LYS A 253 15.30 -12.96 1.48
CA LYS A 253 16.48 -13.87 1.50
C LYS A 253 16.55 -14.72 2.77
N THR A 254 15.81 -14.39 3.81
CA THR A 254 15.66 -15.19 5.04
C THR A 254 14.81 -16.43 4.85
N VAL A 255 14.24 -16.65 3.67
CA VAL A 255 13.32 -17.74 3.35
C VAL A 255 13.89 -19.12 3.70
N LYS A 256 13.10 -19.93 4.35
CA LYS A 256 13.38 -21.36 4.66
C LYS A 256 12.42 -22.30 3.92
N HIS A 257 11.23 -21.85 3.60
CA HIS A 257 10.16 -22.63 2.99
C HIS A 257 9.80 -22.02 1.62
N GLU A 258 10.76 -22.02 0.70
CA GLU A 258 10.61 -21.32 -0.59
C GLU A 258 9.49 -21.95 -1.45
N LYS A 259 9.40 -23.27 -1.50
CA LYS A 259 8.33 -23.97 -2.22
C LYS A 259 6.94 -23.59 -1.70
N GLU A 260 6.79 -23.54 -0.39
CA GLU A 260 5.55 -23.18 0.30
C GLU A 260 5.23 -21.68 0.12
N ALA A 261 6.26 -20.84 0.03
CA ALA A 261 6.10 -19.41 -0.29
C ALA A 261 5.49 -19.21 -1.69
N TYR A 262 5.96 -19.94 -2.70
CA TYR A 262 5.34 -19.90 -4.04
C TYR A 262 3.92 -20.46 -4.02
N ALA A 263 3.66 -21.52 -3.24
CA ALA A 263 2.31 -22.04 -3.08
C ALA A 263 1.34 -20.98 -2.52
N PHE A 264 1.78 -20.19 -1.55
CA PHE A 264 1.00 -19.10 -0.98
C PHE A 264 0.77 -17.97 -1.99
N ILE A 265 1.81 -17.56 -2.73
CA ILE A 265 1.68 -16.54 -3.78
C ILE A 265 0.64 -17.01 -4.82
N ASN A 266 0.74 -18.25 -5.29
CA ASN A 266 -0.20 -18.82 -6.25
C ASN A 266 -1.63 -18.89 -5.69
N PHE A 267 -1.77 -19.24 -4.42
CA PHE A 267 -3.06 -19.26 -3.74
C PHE A 267 -3.70 -17.86 -3.70
N MET A 268 -2.92 -16.83 -3.37
CA MET A 268 -3.41 -15.45 -3.32
C MET A 268 -3.70 -14.86 -4.71
N LEU A 269 -3.07 -15.38 -5.77
CA LEU A 269 -3.34 -14.97 -7.15
C LEU A 269 -4.57 -15.66 -7.76
N LYS A 270 -5.11 -16.70 -7.14
CA LYS A 270 -6.37 -17.30 -7.61
C LYS A 270 -7.48 -16.27 -7.56
N PRO A 271 -8.24 -16.08 -8.65
CA PRO A 271 -9.27 -15.04 -8.72
C PRO A 271 -10.26 -15.05 -7.55
N GLU A 272 -10.75 -16.22 -7.16
CA GLU A 272 -11.70 -16.38 -6.05
C GLU A 272 -11.12 -15.95 -4.71
N ASN A 273 -9.83 -16.23 -4.48
CA ASN A 273 -9.15 -15.88 -3.24
C ASN A 273 -8.80 -14.38 -3.21
N ALA A 274 -8.30 -13.85 -4.31
CA ALA A 274 -8.00 -12.42 -4.43
C ALA A 274 -9.28 -11.57 -4.31
N ALA A 275 -10.39 -12.02 -4.89
CA ALA A 275 -11.68 -11.34 -4.75
C ALA A 275 -12.19 -11.36 -3.31
N GLN A 276 -12.18 -12.51 -2.66
CA GLN A 276 -12.55 -12.65 -1.25
C GLN A 276 -11.73 -11.72 -0.36
N ASN A 277 -10.43 -11.66 -0.58
CA ASN A 277 -9.52 -10.82 0.19
C ASN A 277 -9.81 -9.32 -0.04
N ALA A 278 -10.00 -8.92 -1.29
CA ALA A 278 -10.32 -7.53 -1.64
C ALA A 278 -11.65 -7.07 -1.03
N GLU A 279 -12.67 -7.92 -1.06
CA GLU A 279 -13.98 -7.61 -0.46
C GLU A 279 -13.89 -7.50 1.06
N TYR A 280 -13.13 -8.38 1.71
CA TYR A 280 -12.93 -8.37 3.16
C TYR A 280 -12.16 -7.13 3.62
N ILE A 281 -11.03 -6.84 2.96
CA ILE A 281 -10.15 -5.73 3.33
C ILE A 281 -10.72 -4.37 2.87
N GLY A 282 -11.46 -4.34 1.76
CA GLY A 282 -12.01 -3.11 1.19
C GLY A 282 -11.01 -2.31 0.34
N TYR A 283 -9.89 -2.89 -0.06
CA TYR A 283 -8.88 -2.26 -0.91
C TYR A 283 -9.02 -2.76 -2.35
N ALA A 284 -8.48 -1.99 -3.31
CA ALA A 284 -8.54 -2.33 -4.71
C ALA A 284 -7.59 -3.48 -5.08
N THR A 285 -8.12 -4.46 -5.82
CA THR A 285 -7.32 -5.58 -6.32
C THR A 285 -6.66 -5.25 -7.65
N PRO A 286 -5.36 -5.57 -7.83
CA PRO A 286 -4.70 -5.47 -9.13
C PRO A 286 -5.00 -6.64 -10.06
N ASN A 287 -5.69 -7.67 -9.59
CA ASN A 287 -6.02 -8.89 -10.31
C ASN A 287 -7.32 -8.70 -11.09
N GLN A 288 -7.24 -8.68 -12.43
CA GLN A 288 -8.39 -8.40 -13.30
C GLN A 288 -9.46 -9.49 -13.23
N ALA A 289 -9.06 -10.76 -13.14
CA ALA A 289 -9.99 -11.86 -13.00
C ALA A 289 -10.72 -11.82 -11.64
N ALA A 290 -10.03 -11.42 -10.58
CA ALA A 290 -10.63 -11.19 -9.26
C ALA A 290 -11.60 -10.01 -9.28
N LYS A 291 -11.22 -8.91 -9.92
CA LYS A 291 -12.10 -7.73 -10.09
C LYS A 291 -13.42 -8.12 -10.75
N ALA A 292 -13.38 -8.99 -11.76
CA ALA A 292 -14.57 -9.45 -12.46
C ALA A 292 -15.53 -10.27 -11.56
N LEU A 293 -15.04 -10.83 -10.45
CA LEU A 293 -15.83 -11.59 -9.48
C LEU A 293 -16.43 -10.72 -8.37
N LEU A 294 -15.95 -9.48 -8.23
CA LEU A 294 -16.46 -8.56 -7.19
C LEU A 294 -17.83 -8.02 -7.57
N PRO A 295 -18.68 -7.69 -6.56
CA PRO A 295 -19.95 -7.00 -6.81
C PRO A 295 -19.74 -5.72 -7.62
N LYS A 296 -20.60 -5.45 -8.59
CA LYS A 296 -20.54 -4.23 -9.40
C LYS A 296 -20.65 -2.96 -8.56
N SER A 297 -21.38 -3.01 -7.45
CA SER A 297 -21.45 -1.90 -6.49
C SER A 297 -20.08 -1.48 -5.96
N ILE A 298 -19.11 -2.40 -5.91
CA ILE A 298 -17.72 -2.12 -5.51
C ILE A 298 -16.92 -1.62 -6.71
N THR A 299 -16.92 -2.35 -7.83
CA THR A 299 -16.04 -2.06 -8.97
C THR A 299 -16.50 -0.88 -9.82
N ASP A 300 -17.80 -0.52 -9.79
CA ASP A 300 -18.33 0.68 -10.44
C ASP A 300 -18.11 1.96 -9.64
N ASP A 301 -17.68 1.83 -8.39
CA ASP A 301 -17.29 2.97 -7.55
C ASP A 301 -15.96 3.56 -8.04
N LYS A 302 -16.06 4.68 -8.75
CA LYS A 302 -14.89 5.36 -9.34
C LYS A 302 -13.98 6.01 -8.30
N ALA A 303 -14.39 6.10 -7.05
CA ALA A 303 -13.54 6.55 -5.97
C ALA A 303 -12.40 5.54 -5.69
N PHE A 304 -12.72 4.24 -5.66
CA PHE A 304 -11.78 3.18 -5.32
C PHE A 304 -11.30 2.36 -6.52
N TYR A 305 -12.07 2.36 -7.61
CA TYR A 305 -11.71 1.81 -8.91
C TYR A 305 -11.80 2.92 -9.98
N PRO A 306 -10.83 3.87 -9.99
CA PRO A 306 -10.84 4.98 -10.93
C PRO A 306 -10.87 4.52 -12.39
N SER A 307 -11.31 5.42 -13.27
CA SER A 307 -11.30 5.17 -14.71
C SER A 307 -9.87 4.98 -15.23
N GLU A 308 -9.74 4.28 -16.35
CA GLU A 308 -8.45 4.11 -17.05
C GLU A 308 -7.74 5.45 -17.33
N LEU A 309 -8.52 6.50 -17.64
CA LEU A 309 -7.95 7.82 -17.87
C LEU A 309 -7.31 8.38 -16.59
N THR A 310 -7.97 8.24 -15.46
CA THR A 310 -7.42 8.67 -14.16
C THR A 310 -6.19 7.85 -13.81
N ILE A 311 -6.24 6.52 -13.96
CA ILE A 311 -5.12 5.63 -13.65
C ILE A 311 -3.87 6.00 -14.45
N LYS A 312 -4.01 6.38 -15.72
CA LYS A 312 -2.89 6.80 -16.58
C LYS A 312 -2.14 8.02 -16.06
N ASN A 313 -2.80 8.88 -15.30
CA ASN A 313 -2.22 10.09 -14.73
C ASN A 313 -1.67 9.88 -13.31
N LEU A 314 -1.79 8.68 -12.76
CA LEU A 314 -1.23 8.35 -11.45
C LEU A 314 0.25 8.01 -11.57
N GLU A 315 1.02 8.36 -10.54
CA GLU A 315 2.46 8.07 -10.48
C GLU A 315 2.80 7.35 -9.16
N VAL A 316 3.65 6.34 -9.24
CA VAL A 316 4.31 5.81 -8.05
C VAL A 316 5.38 6.80 -7.58
N TYR A 317 5.71 6.77 -6.28
CA TYR A 317 6.86 7.52 -5.78
C TYR A 317 8.15 6.79 -6.15
N ASN A 318 8.98 7.43 -6.98
CA ASN A 318 10.31 6.95 -7.29
C ASN A 318 11.26 7.20 -6.11
N ASN A 319 12.28 6.38 -5.99
CA ASN A 319 13.40 6.67 -5.12
C ASN A 319 14.21 7.83 -5.70
N LEU A 320 14.06 9.00 -5.10
CA LEU A 320 14.74 10.22 -5.56
C LEU A 320 16.16 10.37 -5.02
N GLY A 321 16.54 9.51 -4.06
CA GLY A 321 17.79 9.61 -3.31
C GLY A 321 17.69 10.58 -2.13
N GLN A 322 18.61 10.44 -1.18
CA GLN A 322 18.54 11.16 0.11
C GLN A 322 18.57 12.69 -0.04
N LYS A 323 19.36 13.18 -0.99
CA LYS A 323 19.45 14.63 -1.27
C LYS A 323 18.06 15.22 -1.60
N TRP A 324 17.35 14.58 -2.51
CA TRP A 324 16.03 15.05 -2.95
C TRP A 324 14.96 14.82 -1.90
N LEU A 325 15.00 13.70 -1.18
CA LEU A 325 14.10 13.46 -0.05
C LEU A 325 14.28 14.53 1.04
N GLY A 326 15.52 14.93 1.32
CA GLY A 326 15.80 16.06 2.22
C GLY A 326 15.14 17.36 1.73
N ILE A 327 15.29 17.67 0.44
CA ILE A 327 14.67 18.88 -0.14
C ILE A 327 13.14 18.84 -0.02
N TYR A 328 12.50 17.69 -0.33
CA TYR A 328 11.06 17.53 -0.18
C TYR A 328 10.60 17.70 1.28
N ASN A 329 11.38 17.20 2.23
CA ASN A 329 11.05 17.33 3.66
C ASN A 329 11.25 18.76 4.18
N ASP A 330 12.20 19.50 3.63
CA ASP A 330 12.50 20.87 4.05
C ASP A 330 11.47 21.91 3.52
N ILE A 331 10.80 21.59 2.43
CA ILE A 331 9.70 22.35 1.87
C ILE A 331 8.41 22.12 2.66
#